data_35e306b8555d112a4b8a8b6494fb94b4
#
_entry.id   35e306b8555d112a4b8a8b6494fb94b4
#
_cell.length_a   1.000
_cell.length_b   1.000
_cell.length_c   1.000
_cell.angle_alpha   90.00
_cell.angle_beta   90.00
_cell.angle_gamma   90.00
#
_symmetry.space_group_name_H-M   'P 1'
#
loop_
_entity.id
_entity.type
_entity.pdbx_description
1 polymer ?
#
loop_
_entity_poly.entity_id
_entity_poly.type
_entity_poly.pdbx_seq_one_letter_code
_entity_poly.pdbx_strand_id
1 'polypeptide(L)' 'MNDADKELDVKDLKCPMPLLKAKKTLNDMGAGTILRVVATDPSSERDFEVFARQSGNTLLNSTNIDGVYCYYLRKKN' A
#
# COMPACT_ATOMS: atom_id res chain seq x y z
N MET A 1 -15.08 -9.28 -0.63
CA MET A 1 -14.25 -10.11 0.25
C MET A 1 -12.85 -9.54 0.32
N ASN A 2 -12.26 -9.57 1.49
CA ASN A 2 -10.92 -9.04 1.69
C ASN A 2 -9.91 -10.20 1.63
N ASP A 3 -9.05 -10.16 0.62
CA ASP A 3 -8.07 -11.22 0.40
C ASP A 3 -6.67 -10.85 0.92
N ALA A 4 -6.58 -9.77 1.68
CA ALA A 4 -5.29 -9.32 2.19
C ALA A 4 -4.84 -10.17 3.37
N ASP A 5 -3.54 -10.48 3.38
CA ASP A 5 -2.94 -11.22 4.49
C ASP A 5 -2.66 -10.31 5.68
N LYS A 6 -2.52 -9.02 5.43
CA LYS A 6 -2.27 -8.03 6.46
C LYS A 6 -2.89 -6.70 6.07
N GLU A 7 -3.29 -5.93 7.07
CA GLU A 7 -3.82 -4.58 6.84
C GLU A 7 -2.97 -3.55 7.55
N LEU A 8 -2.84 -2.39 6.92
CA LEU A 8 -2.08 -1.26 7.45
C LEU A 8 -2.92 -0.01 7.34
N ASP A 9 -3.24 0.59 8.47
CA ASP A 9 -4.01 1.84 8.51
C ASP A 9 -3.04 3.00 8.70
N VAL A 10 -2.93 3.83 7.68
CA VAL A 10 -2.09 5.03 7.71
C VAL A 10 -2.92 6.27 7.41
N LYS A 11 -4.21 6.22 7.74
CA LYS A 11 -5.06 7.40 7.63
C LYS A 11 -4.49 8.52 8.49
N ASP A 12 -4.66 9.74 8.03
CA ASP A 12 -4.21 10.96 8.70
C ASP A 12 -2.69 11.16 8.72
N LEU A 13 -1.93 10.23 8.15
CA LEU A 13 -0.49 10.42 7.96
C LEU A 13 -0.25 11.05 6.60
N LYS A 14 0.77 11.90 6.53
CA LYS A 14 1.10 12.61 5.30
C LYS A 14 2.39 12.08 4.69
N CYS A 15 2.54 12.32 3.38
CA CYS A 15 3.74 11.96 2.64
C CYS A 15 4.99 12.43 3.38
N PRO A 16 6.02 11.57 3.52
CA PRO A 16 6.15 10.23 2.93
C PRO A 16 5.74 9.09 3.86
N MET A 17 5.08 9.36 4.98
CA MET A 17 4.86 8.37 6.02
C MET A 17 4.01 7.17 5.58
N PRO A 18 2.91 7.35 4.81
CA PRO A 18 2.15 6.18 4.36
C PRO A 18 3.02 5.18 3.62
N LEU A 19 3.86 5.67 2.71
CA LEU A 19 4.72 4.81 1.91
C LEU A 19 5.81 4.17 2.76
N LEU A 20 6.43 4.92 3.67
CA LEU A 20 7.49 4.38 4.52
C LEU A 20 6.97 3.26 5.40
N LYS A 21 5.78 3.42 5.96
CA LYS A 21 5.18 2.36 6.79
C LYS A 21 4.82 1.14 5.96
N ALA A 22 4.32 1.35 4.75
CA ALA A 22 4.01 0.23 3.85
C ALA A 22 5.27 -0.54 3.47
N LYS A 23 6.35 0.17 3.16
CA LYS A 23 7.63 -0.47 2.83
C LYS A 23 8.11 -1.36 3.97
N LYS A 24 8.09 -0.82 5.19
CA LYS A 24 8.52 -1.57 6.37
C LYS A 24 7.66 -2.82 6.57
N THR A 25 6.35 -2.67 6.45
CA THR A 25 5.43 -3.78 6.61
C THR A 25 5.67 -4.86 5.57
N LEU A 26 5.83 -4.46 4.29
CA LEU A 26 6.08 -5.41 3.22
C LEU A 26 7.40 -6.16 3.42
N ASN A 27 8.43 -5.48 3.94
CA ASN A 27 9.71 -6.13 4.20
C ASN A 27 9.60 -7.25 5.22
N ASP A 28 8.62 -7.16 6.12
CA ASP A 28 8.38 -8.17 7.15
C ASP A 28 7.42 -9.26 6.71
N MET A 29 6.88 -9.16 5.49
CA MET A 29 5.90 -10.11 4.96
C MET A 29 6.56 -11.12 4.05
N GLY A 30 5.95 -12.31 3.97
CA GLY A 30 6.44 -13.34 3.09
C GLY A 30 6.13 -13.05 1.62
N ALA A 31 6.93 -13.64 0.72
CA ALA A 31 6.74 -13.48 -0.71
C ALA A 31 5.35 -13.97 -1.13
N GLY A 32 4.71 -13.23 -2.02
CA GLY A 32 3.38 -13.59 -2.55
C GLY A 32 2.22 -13.19 -1.66
N THR A 33 2.49 -12.67 -0.46
CA THR A 33 1.41 -12.22 0.44
C THR A 33 0.92 -10.83 0.04
N ILE A 34 -0.27 -10.49 0.49
CA ILE A 34 -0.95 -9.26 0.08
C ILE A 34 -1.14 -8.33 1.29
N LEU A 35 -0.76 -7.07 1.10
CA LEU A 35 -0.95 -6.02 2.10
C LEU A 35 -2.04 -5.06 1.62
N ARG A 36 -3.01 -4.80 2.48
CA ARG A 36 -4.02 -3.77 2.24
C ARG A 36 -3.63 -2.52 3.03
N VAL A 37 -3.49 -1.40 2.32
CA VAL A 37 -3.13 -0.11 2.93
C VAL A 37 -4.29 0.85 2.78
N VAL A 38 -4.63 1.54 3.85
CA VAL A 38 -5.67 2.57 3.83
C VAL A 38 -5.04 3.91 4.21
N ALA A 39 -5.19 4.90 3.35
CA ALA A 39 -4.55 6.21 3.51
C ALA A 39 -5.52 7.32 3.14
N THR A 40 -5.23 8.54 3.61
CA THR A 40 -6.01 9.72 3.24
C THR A 40 -5.17 10.79 2.56
N ASP A 41 -3.85 10.58 2.46
CA ASP A 41 -2.97 11.54 1.80
C ASP A 41 -3.13 11.44 0.27
N PRO A 42 -3.51 12.54 -0.41
CA PRO A 42 -3.72 12.51 -1.86
C PRO A 42 -2.48 12.11 -2.65
N SER A 43 -1.28 12.42 -2.16
CA SER A 43 -0.05 12.06 -2.86
C SER A 43 0.27 10.57 -2.75
N SER A 44 -0.41 9.82 -1.88
CA SER A 44 -0.15 8.40 -1.72
C SER A 44 -0.41 7.61 -2.99
N GLU A 45 -1.37 8.03 -3.80
CA GLU A 45 -1.71 7.33 -5.04
C GLU A 45 -0.50 7.26 -5.97
N ARG A 46 0.14 8.38 -6.20
CA ARG A 46 1.33 8.43 -7.04
C ARG A 46 2.51 7.72 -6.38
N ASP A 47 2.68 7.93 -5.09
CA ASP A 47 3.80 7.34 -4.35
C ASP A 47 3.75 5.82 -4.41
N PHE A 48 2.57 5.23 -4.24
CA PHE A 48 2.44 3.78 -4.26
C PHE A 48 2.60 3.20 -5.66
N GLU A 49 2.14 3.94 -6.68
CA GLU A 49 2.33 3.52 -8.07
C GLU A 49 3.81 3.46 -8.42
N VAL A 50 4.55 4.52 -8.07
CA VAL A 50 5.98 4.58 -8.33
C VAL A 50 6.72 3.49 -7.54
N PHE A 51 6.37 3.33 -6.28
CA PHE A 51 6.98 2.31 -5.42
C PHE A 51 6.79 0.91 -6.00
N ALA A 52 5.57 0.57 -6.41
CA ALA A 52 5.30 -0.75 -6.97
C ALA A 52 6.17 -1.00 -8.20
N ARG A 53 6.26 0.00 -9.07
CA ARG A 53 7.03 -0.12 -10.30
C ARG A 53 8.53 -0.29 -10.01
N GLN A 54 9.05 0.44 -9.02
CA GLN A 54 10.48 0.41 -8.71
C GLN A 54 10.90 -0.78 -7.87
N SER A 55 10.01 -1.27 -7.02
CA SER A 55 10.35 -2.32 -6.07
C SER A 55 10.14 -3.73 -6.61
N GLY A 56 9.32 -3.85 -7.65
CA GLY A 56 8.91 -5.16 -8.15
C GLY A 56 7.70 -5.73 -7.42
N ASN A 57 7.22 -5.08 -6.37
CA ASN A 57 5.96 -5.46 -5.76
C ASN A 57 4.82 -5.05 -6.69
N THR A 58 3.72 -5.79 -6.64
CA THR A 58 2.60 -5.55 -7.55
C THR A 58 1.50 -4.76 -6.86
N LEU A 59 1.12 -3.64 -7.47
CA LEU A 59 -0.06 -2.90 -7.03
C LEU A 59 -1.28 -3.55 -7.70
N LEU A 60 -1.99 -4.37 -6.94
CA LEU A 60 -3.10 -5.16 -7.48
C LEU A 60 -4.34 -4.31 -7.69
N ASN A 61 -4.57 -3.34 -6.82
CA ASN A 61 -5.76 -2.51 -6.88
C ASN A 61 -5.50 -1.19 -6.17
N SER A 62 -6.17 -0.14 -6.64
CA SER A 62 -6.05 1.19 -6.07
C SER A 62 -7.40 1.87 -6.23
N THR A 63 -8.00 2.28 -5.12
CA THR A 63 -9.29 2.97 -5.14
C THR A 63 -9.22 4.25 -4.31
N ASN A 64 -10.09 5.18 -4.67
CA ASN A 64 -10.26 6.42 -3.93
C ASN A 64 -11.76 6.65 -3.78
N ILE A 65 -12.26 6.55 -2.55
CA ILE A 65 -13.67 6.78 -2.26
C ILE A 65 -13.75 7.88 -1.21
N ASP A 66 -14.24 9.05 -1.61
CA ASP A 66 -14.41 10.20 -0.73
C ASP A 66 -13.14 10.56 0.03
N GLY A 67 -11.99 10.51 -0.67
CA GLY A 67 -10.71 10.89 -0.08
C GLY A 67 -10.04 9.80 0.74
N VAL A 68 -10.62 8.62 0.79
CA VAL A 68 -10.00 7.47 1.44
C VAL A 68 -9.43 6.57 0.35
N TYR A 69 -8.12 6.41 0.37
CA TYR A 69 -7.38 5.62 -0.63
C TYR A 69 -7.11 4.24 -0.07
N CYS A 70 -7.39 3.22 -0.88
CA CYS A 70 -7.15 1.83 -0.49
C CYS A 70 -6.30 1.16 -1.54
N TYR A 71 -5.20 0.54 -1.10
CA TYR A 71 -4.24 -0.11 -1.99
C TYR A 71 -4.06 -1.56 -1.60
N TYR A 72 -4.01 -2.45 -2.60
CA TYR A 72 -3.66 -3.85 -2.39
C TYR A 72 -2.32 -4.09 -3.07
N LEU A 73 -1.32 -4.44 -2.28
CA LEU A 73 0.04 -4.66 -2.76
C LEU A 73 0.45 -6.10 -2.49
N ARG A 74 0.94 -6.79 -3.53
CA ARG A 74 1.46 -8.14 -3.36
C ARG A 74 2.98 -8.09 -3.28
N LYS A 75 3.52 -8.72 -2.25
CA LYS A 75 4.96 -8.81 -2.04
C LYS A 75 5.59 -9.63 -3.16
N LYS A 76 6.65 -9.12 -3.77
CA LYS A 76 7.37 -9.83 -4.82
C LYS A 76 7.99 -11.12 -4.29
N ASN A 77 8.12 -12.06 -5.17
CA ASN A 77 8.75 -13.35 -4.85
C ASN A 77 10.27 -13.22 -4.78
#